data_acf5aa58b5ed6354809692235e1c05f7
#
_entry.id   acf5aa58b5ed6354809692235e1c05f7
#
_cell.length_a   1.000
_cell.length_b   1.000
_cell.length_c   1.000
_cell.angle_alpha   90.00
_cell.angle_beta   90.00
_cell.angle_gamma   90.00
#
_symmetry.space_group_name_H-M   'P 1'
#
loop_
_entity.id
_entity.type
_entity.pdbx_description
1 polymer ?
#
loop_
_entity_poly.entity_id
_entity_poly.type
_entity_poly.pdbx_seq_one_letter_code
_entity_poly.pdbx_strand_id
1 'polypeptide(L)'
;MKNEKMKNKESGGSVLITGASGFIGSFLVEEAVRRGFDTWAGVRATSSRAYLQDPRIHFLELDFGKPDVLRRQLTGHGRFDYIVHCAGVIKCIDPADFERMNHRQTCDFIDALRELDLVPRQFIFISTLSVFGPVHERTYEPICDSDTPCPDTAYGRSKLKTEQYLQRLEGFPYVIFRPTGVYGPRERDYYLMAQSIRRHVDVAAGFRRQDLTSVYVADVVQAVFLAIGKGVARRAYFLSDGQVYSSRTFSDLLIREMGNPWVIRLKLPLFALKIVSLCAEWWAKRRKKASTLNRDKYHIMKQRNWRCDTGPAVRELGYAPAYDLDRGVRLTVAWYKENGWL
;
A
#
# COMPACT_ATOMS: atom_id res chain seq x y z
N MET A 1 -25.45 -41.75 -18.88
CA MET A 1 -24.34 -41.69 -17.91
C MET A 1 -23.08 -41.16 -18.58
N LYS A 2 -23.01 -39.86 -18.88
CA LYS A 2 -21.80 -39.16 -19.37
C LYS A 2 -22.07 -37.65 -19.28
N ASN A 3 -22.16 -37.05 -18.09
CA ASN A 3 -22.23 -35.58 -17.93
C ASN A 3 -22.07 -35.12 -16.48
N GLU A 4 -21.20 -35.79 -15.68
CA GLU A 4 -20.93 -35.39 -14.28
C GLU A 4 -19.45 -35.22 -13.97
N LYS A 5 -18.59 -34.99 -14.96
CA LYS A 5 -17.13 -34.84 -14.76
C LYS A 5 -16.59 -33.48 -15.22
N MET A 6 -17.34 -32.39 -15.07
CA MET A 6 -16.79 -31.04 -15.30
C MET A 6 -17.33 -30.03 -14.28
N LYS A 7 -17.20 -30.30 -12.98
CA LYS A 7 -17.44 -29.33 -11.89
C LYS A 7 -16.56 -29.66 -10.70
N ASN A 8 -15.26 -29.48 -10.84
CA ASN A 8 -14.36 -29.21 -9.73
C ASN A 8 -13.18 -28.38 -10.26
N LYS A 9 -13.43 -27.17 -10.73
CA LYS A 9 -12.52 -26.07 -10.52
C LYS A 9 -12.70 -25.73 -9.05
N GLU A 10 -11.71 -26.08 -8.21
CA GLU A 10 -11.65 -25.62 -6.83
C GLU A 10 -11.84 -24.09 -6.86
N SER A 11 -12.99 -23.62 -6.40
CA SER A 11 -13.22 -22.21 -6.19
C SER A 11 -12.19 -21.75 -5.18
N GLY A 12 -11.49 -20.68 -5.42
CA GLY A 12 -10.40 -20.18 -4.57
C GLY A 12 -10.82 -19.76 -3.15
N GLY A 13 -12.07 -20.09 -2.73
CA GLY A 13 -12.68 -19.63 -1.48
C GLY A 13 -13.20 -18.20 -1.61
N SER A 14 -13.80 -17.68 -0.53
CA SER A 14 -14.31 -16.30 -0.45
C SER A 14 -13.24 -15.35 0.07
N VAL A 15 -13.08 -14.20 -0.60
CA VAL A 15 -12.12 -13.15 -0.18
C VAL A 15 -12.77 -11.79 -0.08
N LEU A 16 -12.66 -11.16 1.09
CA LEU A 16 -13.03 -9.75 1.29
C LEU A 16 -11.78 -8.87 1.17
N ILE A 17 -11.80 -7.92 0.26
CA ILE A 17 -10.75 -6.92 0.09
C ILE A 17 -11.28 -5.56 0.52
N THR A 18 -10.86 -5.06 1.68
CA THR A 18 -11.25 -3.74 2.16
C THR A 18 -10.36 -2.66 1.53
N GLY A 19 -10.89 -1.44 1.36
CA GLY A 19 -10.17 -0.43 0.59
C GLY A 19 -10.07 -0.77 -0.91
N ALA A 20 -10.98 -1.60 -1.40
CA ALA A 20 -11.03 -2.14 -2.75
C ALA A 20 -11.00 -1.06 -3.86
N SER A 21 -11.58 0.12 -3.63
CA SER A 21 -11.56 1.25 -4.56
C SER A 21 -10.23 2.02 -4.59
N GLY A 22 -9.29 1.69 -3.69
CA GLY A 22 -7.96 2.29 -3.62
C GLY A 22 -6.99 1.71 -4.64
N PHE A 23 -5.76 2.27 -4.66
CA PHE A 23 -4.71 1.87 -5.60
C PHE A 23 -4.41 0.36 -5.50
N ILE A 24 -3.83 -0.12 -4.40
CA ILE A 24 -3.48 -1.54 -4.23
C ILE A 24 -4.74 -2.41 -4.22
N GLY A 25 -5.80 -1.96 -3.53
CA GLY A 25 -7.04 -2.71 -3.38
C GLY A 25 -7.70 -3.07 -4.72
N SER A 26 -7.71 -2.15 -5.69
CA SER A 26 -8.29 -2.42 -7.01
C SER A 26 -7.54 -3.49 -7.80
N PHE A 27 -6.22 -3.54 -7.72
CA PHE A 27 -5.41 -4.60 -8.33
C PHE A 27 -5.60 -5.95 -7.62
N LEU A 28 -5.76 -5.95 -6.29
CA LEU A 28 -6.07 -7.17 -5.54
C LEU A 28 -7.42 -7.75 -5.94
N VAL A 29 -8.44 -6.90 -6.13
CA VAL A 29 -9.76 -7.35 -6.60
C VAL A 29 -9.68 -7.96 -8.00
N GLU A 30 -9.02 -7.29 -8.93
CA GLU A 30 -8.81 -7.81 -10.30
C GLU A 30 -8.13 -9.19 -10.28
N GLU A 31 -7.08 -9.33 -9.49
CA GLU A 31 -6.33 -10.59 -9.40
C GLU A 31 -7.14 -11.69 -8.69
N ALA A 32 -7.91 -11.36 -7.65
CA ALA A 32 -8.80 -12.31 -6.98
C ALA A 32 -9.83 -12.89 -7.96
N VAL A 33 -10.48 -12.01 -8.74
CA VAL A 33 -11.42 -12.40 -9.79
C VAL A 33 -10.74 -13.28 -10.85
N ARG A 34 -9.53 -12.89 -11.28
CA ARG A 34 -8.75 -13.66 -12.28
C ARG A 34 -8.39 -15.07 -11.79
N ARG A 35 -8.13 -15.22 -10.48
CA ARG A 35 -7.83 -16.50 -9.83
C ARG A 35 -9.07 -17.35 -9.51
N GLY A 36 -10.27 -16.81 -9.72
CA GLY A 36 -11.53 -17.54 -9.49
C GLY A 36 -11.99 -17.58 -8.04
N PHE A 37 -11.55 -16.61 -7.20
CA PHE A 37 -12.11 -16.41 -5.88
C PHE A 37 -13.53 -15.86 -5.96
N ASP A 38 -14.39 -16.23 -4.99
CA ASP A 38 -15.60 -15.48 -4.68
C ASP A 38 -15.18 -14.12 -4.07
N THR A 39 -15.20 -13.08 -4.91
CA THR A 39 -14.50 -11.81 -4.64
C THR A 39 -15.45 -10.73 -4.16
N TRP A 40 -15.20 -10.24 -2.93
CA TRP A 40 -15.97 -9.19 -2.29
C TRP A 40 -15.16 -7.92 -2.11
N ALA A 41 -15.61 -6.85 -2.74
CA ALA A 41 -15.02 -5.52 -2.63
C ALA A 41 -15.66 -4.77 -1.45
N GLY A 42 -14.90 -4.62 -0.35
CA GLY A 42 -15.28 -3.81 0.80
C GLY A 42 -15.10 -2.32 0.48
N VAL A 43 -16.19 -1.59 0.36
CA VAL A 43 -16.22 -0.18 -0.05
C VAL A 43 -17.08 0.66 0.90
N ARG A 44 -16.88 1.97 0.91
CA ARG A 44 -17.82 2.92 1.53
C ARG A 44 -18.90 3.29 0.52
N ALA A 45 -20.09 3.72 0.97
CA ALA A 45 -21.18 4.18 0.11
C ALA A 45 -20.71 5.22 -0.95
N THR A 46 -19.75 6.08 -0.59
CA THR A 46 -19.21 7.16 -1.42
C THR A 46 -17.99 6.76 -2.26
N SER A 47 -17.58 5.49 -2.22
CA SER A 47 -16.38 5.03 -2.94
C SER A 47 -16.61 4.98 -4.44
N SER A 48 -15.64 5.48 -5.21
CA SER A 48 -15.63 5.30 -6.66
C SER A 48 -15.47 3.83 -7.01
N ARG A 49 -16.21 3.36 -8.00
CA ARG A 49 -16.13 1.99 -8.54
C ARG A 49 -15.44 1.96 -9.91
N ALA A 50 -14.74 3.03 -10.31
CA ALA A 50 -14.18 3.17 -11.66
C ALA A 50 -13.27 2.01 -12.08
N TYR A 51 -12.58 1.38 -11.14
CA TYR A 51 -11.70 0.22 -11.39
C TYR A 51 -12.30 -1.12 -10.94
N LEU A 52 -13.58 -1.16 -10.58
CA LEU A 52 -14.27 -2.35 -10.06
C LEU A 52 -15.48 -2.68 -10.96
N GLN A 53 -15.21 -2.91 -12.25
CA GLN A 53 -16.24 -3.03 -13.28
C GLN A 53 -16.58 -4.49 -13.67
N ASP A 54 -15.78 -5.47 -13.22
CA ASP A 54 -16.05 -6.87 -13.54
C ASP A 54 -17.35 -7.33 -12.85
N PRO A 55 -18.32 -7.91 -13.59
CA PRO A 55 -19.62 -8.31 -13.03
C PRO A 55 -19.55 -9.42 -11.98
N ARG A 56 -18.40 -10.09 -11.84
CA ARG A 56 -18.17 -11.13 -10.82
C ARG A 56 -17.80 -10.55 -9.47
N ILE A 57 -17.61 -9.22 -9.36
CA ILE A 57 -17.29 -8.55 -8.11
C ILE A 57 -18.57 -8.33 -7.31
N HIS A 58 -18.62 -8.89 -6.11
CA HIS A 58 -19.62 -8.57 -5.12
C HIS A 58 -19.20 -7.34 -4.30
N PHE A 59 -20.16 -6.51 -3.93
CA PHE A 59 -19.89 -5.31 -3.14
C PHE A 59 -20.44 -5.45 -1.72
N LEU A 60 -19.59 -5.18 -0.73
CA LEU A 60 -19.98 -5.07 0.67
C LEU A 60 -19.71 -3.64 1.16
N GLU A 61 -20.76 -2.92 1.53
CA GLU A 61 -20.59 -1.63 2.19
C GLU A 61 -20.09 -1.84 3.61
N LEU A 62 -19.02 -1.12 3.98
CA LEU A 62 -18.42 -1.16 5.32
C LEU A 62 -18.20 0.26 5.84
N ASP A 63 -18.86 0.58 6.94
CA ASP A 63 -18.68 1.86 7.64
C ASP A 63 -17.81 1.66 8.88
N PHE A 64 -16.50 1.76 8.70
CA PHE A 64 -15.53 1.65 9.78
C PHE A 64 -15.63 2.77 10.83
N GLY A 65 -16.34 3.86 10.53
CA GLY A 65 -16.56 4.97 11.46
C GLY A 65 -17.70 4.73 12.45
N LYS A 66 -18.49 3.66 12.25
CA LYS A 66 -19.67 3.33 13.07
C LYS A 66 -19.64 1.85 13.46
N PRO A 67 -19.04 1.49 14.63
CA PRO A 67 -18.85 0.09 15.03
C PRO A 67 -20.14 -0.75 15.00
N ASP A 68 -21.26 -0.22 15.45
CA ASP A 68 -22.53 -0.98 15.46
C ASP A 68 -23.08 -1.22 14.03
N VAL A 69 -22.87 -0.27 13.11
CA VAL A 69 -23.23 -0.46 11.70
C VAL A 69 -22.32 -1.50 11.07
N LEU A 70 -21.04 -1.41 11.34
CA LEU A 70 -20.02 -2.37 10.85
C LEU A 70 -20.35 -3.81 11.30
N ARG A 71 -20.71 -4.00 12.59
CA ARG A 71 -21.12 -5.33 13.10
C ARG A 71 -22.33 -5.89 12.35
N ARG A 72 -23.37 -5.07 12.14
CA ARG A 72 -24.55 -5.51 11.36
C ARG A 72 -24.21 -5.86 9.91
N GLN A 73 -23.33 -5.09 9.27
CA GLN A 73 -22.88 -5.35 7.90
C GLN A 73 -22.13 -6.66 7.79
N LEU A 74 -21.26 -6.97 8.76
CA LEU A 74 -20.52 -8.23 8.82
C LEU A 74 -21.42 -9.43 9.09
N THR A 75 -22.33 -9.33 10.05
CA THR A 75 -23.28 -10.41 10.39
C THR A 75 -24.18 -10.77 9.21
N GLY A 76 -24.58 -9.78 8.41
CA GLY A 76 -25.44 -9.99 7.24
C GLY A 76 -24.79 -10.82 6.13
N HIS A 77 -23.45 -10.86 6.07
CA HIS A 77 -22.73 -11.66 5.07
C HIS A 77 -22.28 -13.03 5.63
N GLY A 78 -21.77 -13.09 6.85
CA GLY A 78 -21.13 -14.25 7.42
C GLY A 78 -19.59 -14.25 7.26
N ARG A 79 -18.97 -15.42 7.46
CA ARG A 79 -17.50 -15.58 7.49
C ARG A 79 -16.92 -15.65 6.08
N PHE A 80 -15.83 -14.88 5.87
CA PHE A 80 -14.95 -15.01 4.69
C PHE A 80 -13.81 -16.00 4.97
N ASP A 81 -13.34 -16.69 3.92
CA ASP A 81 -12.13 -17.52 4.05
C ASP A 81 -10.90 -16.63 4.23
N TYR A 82 -10.82 -15.53 3.49
CA TYR A 82 -9.69 -14.61 3.49
C TYR A 82 -10.16 -13.17 3.59
N ILE A 83 -9.43 -12.35 4.36
CA ILE A 83 -9.65 -10.90 4.40
C ILE A 83 -8.32 -10.22 4.09
N VAL A 84 -8.31 -9.36 3.06
CA VAL A 84 -7.17 -8.49 2.75
C VAL A 84 -7.53 -7.06 3.12
N HIS A 85 -6.94 -6.58 4.21
CA HIS A 85 -7.23 -5.24 4.75
C HIS A 85 -6.27 -4.20 4.20
N CYS A 86 -6.71 -3.51 3.13
CA CYS A 86 -6.03 -2.37 2.52
C CYS A 86 -6.67 -1.03 2.88
N ALA A 87 -7.80 -1.04 3.59
CA ALA A 87 -8.46 0.19 4.01
C ALA A 87 -7.54 1.01 4.93
N GLY A 88 -7.47 2.31 4.67
CA GLY A 88 -6.64 3.24 5.40
C GLY A 88 -6.42 4.52 4.62
N VAL A 89 -5.81 5.50 5.26
CA VAL A 89 -5.49 6.79 4.65
C VAL A 89 -3.99 7.03 4.68
N ILE A 90 -3.47 7.58 3.59
CA ILE A 90 -2.05 7.96 3.44
C ILE A 90 -1.86 9.48 3.51
N LYS A 91 -2.96 10.24 3.53
CA LYS A 91 -2.99 11.71 3.63
C LYS A 91 -4.19 12.12 4.48
N CYS A 92 -3.96 13.01 5.43
CA CYS A 92 -4.99 13.59 6.29
C CYS A 92 -4.78 15.11 6.43
N ILE A 93 -5.86 15.82 6.78
CA ILE A 93 -5.80 17.23 7.17
C ILE A 93 -5.29 17.34 8.60
N ASP A 94 -5.82 16.50 9.47
CA ASP A 94 -5.39 16.39 10.87
C ASP A 94 -4.57 15.10 11.06
N PRO A 95 -3.33 15.17 11.58
CA PRO A 95 -2.53 13.99 11.90
C PRO A 95 -3.23 12.98 12.84
N ALA A 96 -4.16 13.43 13.69
CA ALA A 96 -4.96 12.56 14.54
C ALA A 96 -5.89 11.60 13.74
N ASP A 97 -6.23 11.97 12.51
CA ASP A 97 -7.02 11.13 11.63
C ASP A 97 -6.29 9.85 11.22
N PHE A 98 -4.95 9.87 11.14
CA PHE A 98 -4.18 8.64 10.91
C PHE A 98 -4.40 7.63 12.04
N GLU A 99 -4.33 8.07 13.29
CA GLU A 99 -4.58 7.23 14.45
C GLU A 99 -6.01 6.67 14.43
N ARG A 100 -6.98 7.53 14.18
CA ARG A 100 -8.39 7.14 14.14
C ARG A 100 -8.68 6.15 13.03
N MET A 101 -8.25 6.46 11.79
CA MET A 101 -8.64 5.71 10.60
C MET A 101 -7.78 4.48 10.33
N ASN A 102 -6.46 4.54 10.57
CA ASN A 102 -5.57 3.43 10.29
C ASN A 102 -5.39 2.47 11.47
N HIS A 103 -5.59 2.95 12.70
CA HIS A 103 -5.43 2.12 13.90
C HIS A 103 -6.77 1.77 14.54
N ARG A 104 -7.48 2.73 15.14
CA ARG A 104 -8.68 2.43 15.92
C ARG A 104 -9.75 1.72 15.09
N GLN A 105 -10.11 2.25 13.92
CA GLN A 105 -11.10 1.63 13.04
C GLN A 105 -10.67 0.23 12.57
N THR A 106 -9.38 -0.02 12.37
CA THR A 106 -8.89 -1.36 12.05
C THR A 106 -9.00 -2.30 13.27
N CYS A 107 -8.71 -1.83 14.48
CA CYS A 107 -8.92 -2.60 15.70
C CYS A 107 -10.40 -2.94 15.90
N ASP A 108 -11.28 -1.96 15.76
CA ASP A 108 -12.75 -2.16 15.86
C ASP A 108 -13.25 -3.21 14.86
N PHE A 109 -12.68 -3.21 13.64
CA PHE A 109 -13.00 -4.24 12.63
C PHE A 109 -12.53 -5.63 13.04
N ILE A 110 -11.31 -5.75 13.54
CA ILE A 110 -10.75 -7.03 14.00
C ILE A 110 -11.54 -7.54 15.21
N ASP A 111 -11.89 -6.65 16.16
CA ASP A 111 -12.67 -7.03 17.33
C ASP A 111 -14.08 -7.48 16.95
N ALA A 112 -14.73 -6.78 16.00
CA ALA A 112 -16.02 -7.21 15.47
C ALA A 112 -15.97 -8.60 14.84
N LEU A 113 -14.91 -8.92 14.06
CA LEU A 113 -14.72 -10.27 13.49
C LEU A 113 -14.58 -11.33 14.59
N ARG A 114 -13.89 -11.02 15.68
CA ARG A 114 -13.68 -11.96 16.81
C ARG A 114 -14.94 -12.14 17.64
N GLU A 115 -15.63 -11.05 17.98
CA GLU A 115 -16.88 -11.04 18.75
C GLU A 115 -18.02 -11.79 18.05
N LEU A 116 -18.04 -11.74 16.72
CA LEU A 116 -19.06 -12.38 15.86
C LEU A 116 -18.69 -13.80 15.40
N ASP A 117 -17.55 -14.32 15.83
CA ASP A 117 -16.99 -15.62 15.34
C ASP A 117 -16.80 -15.67 13.82
N LEU A 118 -16.41 -14.52 13.21
CA LEU A 118 -16.18 -14.36 11.76
C LEU A 118 -14.69 -14.27 11.41
N VAL A 119 -13.81 -14.74 12.29
CA VAL A 119 -12.36 -14.74 12.05
C VAL A 119 -12.04 -15.56 10.80
N PRO A 120 -11.37 -14.97 9.77
CA PRO A 120 -11.03 -15.68 8.54
C PRO A 120 -9.95 -16.75 8.79
N ARG A 121 -9.72 -17.62 7.79
CA ARG A 121 -8.55 -18.51 7.82
C ARG A 121 -7.24 -17.73 7.78
N GLN A 122 -7.25 -16.55 7.12
CA GLN A 122 -6.10 -15.65 7.07
C GLN A 122 -6.55 -14.20 6.94
N PHE A 123 -6.00 -13.32 7.79
CA PHE A 123 -6.20 -11.87 7.76
C PHE A 123 -4.92 -11.20 7.29
N ILE A 124 -4.92 -10.63 6.10
CA ILE A 124 -3.74 -9.99 5.50
C ILE A 124 -3.85 -8.48 5.68
N PHE A 125 -2.88 -7.91 6.38
CA PHE A 125 -2.80 -6.47 6.65
C PHE A 125 -1.72 -5.82 5.77
N ILE A 126 -2.13 -4.86 4.94
CA ILE A 126 -1.18 -4.05 4.16
C ILE A 126 -0.68 -2.90 5.04
N SER A 127 0.53 -3.08 5.55
CA SER A 127 1.28 -2.10 6.33
C SER A 127 2.24 -1.29 5.44
N THR A 128 3.43 -0.95 5.91
CA THR A 128 4.43 -0.14 5.20
C THR A 128 5.80 -0.30 5.84
N LEU A 129 6.88 -0.16 5.07
CA LEU A 129 8.24 -0.04 5.61
C LEU A 129 8.40 1.19 6.53
N SER A 130 7.58 2.23 6.36
CA SER A 130 7.62 3.45 7.19
C SER A 130 7.37 3.22 8.69
N VAL A 131 6.94 2.03 9.11
CA VAL A 131 6.83 1.66 10.54
C VAL A 131 8.20 1.61 11.23
N PHE A 132 9.28 1.43 10.48
CA PHE A 132 10.65 1.42 11.02
C PHE A 132 11.24 2.83 11.14
N GLY A 133 10.84 3.78 10.28
CA GLY A 133 11.41 5.11 10.27
C GLY A 133 12.89 5.14 9.84
N PRO A 134 13.68 6.16 10.24
CA PRO A 134 15.05 6.38 9.78
C PRO A 134 16.07 5.46 10.49
N VAL A 135 16.10 4.19 10.12
CA VAL A 135 17.02 3.16 10.64
C VAL A 135 18.20 3.02 9.68
N HIS A 136 19.41 2.75 10.24
CA HIS A 136 20.65 2.50 9.48
C HIS A 136 21.04 3.62 8.48
N GLU A 137 20.70 4.86 8.76
CA GLU A 137 20.96 6.01 7.86
C GLU A 137 22.46 6.33 7.61
N ARG A 138 23.37 5.70 8.36
CA ARG A 138 24.82 5.86 8.20
C ARG A 138 25.46 4.67 7.53
N THR A 139 25.05 3.47 7.89
CA THR A 139 25.60 2.21 7.37
C THR A 139 24.93 1.76 6.08
N TYR A 140 23.67 2.16 5.87
CA TYR A 140 22.84 1.71 4.73
C TYR A 140 22.62 0.20 4.70
N GLU A 141 22.65 -0.46 5.85
CA GLU A 141 22.27 -1.85 5.99
C GLU A 141 20.77 -2.03 5.73
N PRO A 142 20.34 -3.16 5.19
CA PRO A 142 18.92 -3.45 5.03
C PRO A 142 18.19 -3.48 6.38
N ILE A 143 17.04 -2.85 6.44
CA ILE A 143 16.12 -2.93 7.58
C ILE A 143 15.55 -4.35 7.63
N CYS A 144 15.62 -5.00 8.80
CA CYS A 144 15.17 -6.36 9.03
C CYS A 144 14.22 -6.46 10.23
N ASP A 145 13.59 -7.62 10.42
CA ASP A 145 12.60 -7.82 11.49
C ASP A 145 13.17 -7.71 12.90
N SER A 146 14.48 -7.91 13.08
CA SER A 146 15.17 -7.72 14.37
C SER A 146 15.41 -6.26 14.73
N ASP A 147 15.24 -5.33 13.79
CA ASP A 147 15.37 -3.90 14.07
C ASP A 147 14.20 -3.38 14.90
N THR A 148 14.48 -2.38 15.74
CA THR A 148 13.44 -1.74 16.54
C THR A 148 12.69 -0.69 15.71
N PRO A 149 11.37 -0.83 15.51
CA PRO A 149 10.58 0.17 14.82
C PRO A 149 10.58 1.52 15.55
N CYS A 150 10.91 2.59 14.83
CA CYS A 150 10.95 3.96 15.35
C CYS A 150 10.39 4.96 14.33
N PRO A 151 9.08 4.90 13.98
CA PRO A 151 8.50 5.74 12.96
C PRO A 151 8.49 7.22 13.32
N ASP A 152 8.98 8.06 12.43
CA ASP A 152 9.00 9.52 12.60
C ASP A 152 7.83 10.24 11.91
N THR A 153 6.93 9.50 11.24
CA THR A 153 5.69 9.99 10.60
C THR A 153 4.44 9.58 11.38
N ALA A 154 3.38 10.38 11.33
CA ALA A 154 2.09 10.04 11.94
C ALA A 154 1.47 8.80 11.26
N TYR A 155 1.62 8.70 9.94
CA TYR A 155 1.23 7.51 9.17
C TYR A 155 1.94 6.25 9.64
N GLY A 156 3.28 6.26 9.71
CA GLY A 156 4.08 5.12 10.18
C GLY A 156 3.72 4.70 11.60
N ARG A 157 3.55 5.67 12.51
CA ARG A 157 3.11 5.39 13.90
C ARG A 157 1.74 4.72 13.95
N SER A 158 0.77 5.17 13.14
CA SER A 158 -0.58 4.58 13.12
C SER A 158 -0.56 3.12 12.62
N LYS A 159 0.25 2.84 11.59
CA LYS A 159 0.42 1.48 11.06
C LYS A 159 1.14 0.56 12.07
N LEU A 160 2.21 1.05 12.71
CA LEU A 160 2.93 0.30 13.73
C LEU A 160 2.03 -0.13 14.90
N LYS A 161 1.20 0.79 15.40
CA LYS A 161 0.23 0.46 16.47
C LYS A 161 -0.73 -0.67 16.06
N THR A 162 -1.16 -0.69 14.81
CA THR A 162 -2.01 -1.76 14.28
C THR A 162 -1.26 -3.08 14.17
N GLU A 163 0.00 -3.07 13.72
CA GLU A 163 0.84 -4.28 13.74
C GLU A 163 1.01 -4.84 15.15
N GLN A 164 1.34 -3.97 16.12
CA GLN A 164 1.48 -4.35 17.53
C GLN A 164 0.18 -4.90 18.12
N TYR A 165 -0.97 -4.34 17.71
CA TYR A 165 -2.27 -4.88 18.10
C TYR A 165 -2.46 -6.29 17.56
N LEU A 166 -2.27 -6.52 16.26
CA LEU A 166 -2.37 -7.85 15.63
C LEU A 166 -1.43 -8.88 16.29
N GLN A 167 -0.18 -8.48 16.57
CA GLN A 167 0.83 -9.35 17.16
C GLN A 167 0.48 -9.82 18.58
N ARG A 168 -0.27 -9.01 19.35
CA ARG A 168 -0.74 -9.36 20.71
C ARG A 168 -1.95 -10.31 20.72
N LEU A 169 -2.68 -10.42 19.60
CA LEU A 169 -3.85 -11.28 19.53
C LEU A 169 -3.42 -12.75 19.45
N GLU A 170 -3.69 -13.52 20.49
CA GLU A 170 -3.45 -14.96 20.48
C GLU A 170 -4.39 -15.66 19.49
N GLY A 171 -3.85 -16.62 18.74
CA GLY A 171 -4.62 -17.42 17.79
C GLY A 171 -5.13 -16.68 16.56
N PHE A 172 -5.01 -15.34 16.46
CA PHE A 172 -5.47 -14.60 15.29
C PHE A 172 -4.54 -14.80 14.09
N PRO A 173 -5.04 -15.24 12.92
CA PRO A 173 -4.22 -15.70 11.79
C PRO A 173 -3.79 -14.54 10.89
N TYR A 174 -3.04 -13.57 11.41
CA TYR A 174 -2.58 -12.42 10.63
C TYR A 174 -1.37 -12.71 9.75
N VAL A 175 -1.30 -12.00 8.61
CA VAL A 175 -0.08 -11.78 7.82
C VAL A 175 0.08 -10.29 7.59
N ILE A 176 1.26 -9.75 7.83
CA ILE A 176 1.57 -8.33 7.67
C ILE A 176 2.51 -8.17 6.49
N PHE A 177 2.14 -7.35 5.50
CA PHE A 177 3.05 -6.92 4.46
C PHE A 177 3.51 -5.49 4.69
N ARG A 178 4.82 -5.26 4.61
CA ARG A 178 5.50 -3.97 4.76
C ARG A 178 6.17 -3.59 3.44
N PRO A 179 5.38 -3.19 2.41
CA PRO A 179 5.96 -2.76 1.16
C PRO A 179 6.76 -1.47 1.33
N THR A 180 7.76 -1.29 0.48
CA THR A 180 8.48 -0.05 0.26
C THR A 180 7.61 0.94 -0.52
N GLY A 181 8.18 1.88 -1.26
CA GLY A 181 7.41 2.76 -2.15
C GLY A 181 6.70 1.97 -3.25
N VAL A 182 5.39 1.75 -3.09
CA VAL A 182 4.58 1.05 -4.10
C VAL A 182 4.23 2.01 -5.22
N TYR A 183 4.53 1.63 -6.46
CA TYR A 183 4.23 2.41 -7.66
C TYR A 183 3.52 1.57 -8.73
N GLY A 184 2.94 2.24 -9.71
CA GLY A 184 2.23 1.58 -10.81
C GLY A 184 1.09 2.42 -11.36
N PRO A 185 0.32 1.89 -12.31
CA PRO A 185 -0.92 2.50 -12.80
C PRO A 185 -1.88 2.87 -11.65
N ARG A 186 -2.63 3.97 -11.78
CA ARG A 186 -3.58 4.49 -10.76
C ARG A 186 -2.95 5.15 -9.54
N GLU A 187 -1.62 5.06 -9.36
CA GLU A 187 -0.93 5.69 -8.24
C GLU A 187 -0.76 7.20 -8.50
N ARG A 188 -1.09 8.04 -7.51
CA ARG A 188 -1.18 9.49 -7.71
C ARG A 188 0.07 10.27 -7.31
N ASP A 189 0.88 9.78 -6.37
CA ASP A 189 2.05 10.52 -5.91
C ASP A 189 3.17 10.50 -6.95
N TYR A 190 3.42 9.35 -7.58
CA TYR A 190 4.37 9.24 -8.69
C TYR A 190 3.83 9.91 -9.96
N TYR A 191 2.50 9.93 -10.15
CA TYR A 191 1.90 10.72 -11.21
C TYR A 191 2.16 12.22 -11.06
N LEU A 192 2.14 12.76 -9.83
CA LEU A 192 2.51 14.16 -9.59
C LEU A 192 3.96 14.45 -9.96
N MET A 193 4.89 13.49 -9.80
CA MET A 193 6.25 13.61 -10.29
C MET A 193 6.27 13.67 -11.84
N ALA A 194 5.54 12.81 -12.51
CA ALA A 194 5.41 12.84 -13.97
C ALA A 194 4.81 14.16 -14.46
N GLN A 195 3.79 14.70 -13.76
CA GLN A 195 3.24 16.04 -14.07
C GLN A 195 4.26 17.18 -13.88
N SER A 196 5.13 17.09 -12.86
CA SER A 196 6.19 18.06 -12.64
C SER A 196 7.21 18.03 -13.79
N ILE A 197 7.61 16.83 -14.22
CA ILE A 197 8.49 16.61 -15.38
C ILE A 197 7.85 17.16 -16.66
N ARG A 198 6.56 16.94 -16.88
CA ARG A 198 5.82 17.52 -18.01
C ARG A 198 5.82 19.06 -17.99
N ARG A 199 5.93 19.66 -16.81
CA ARG A 199 6.10 21.11 -16.62
C ARG A 199 7.57 21.53 -16.60
N HIS A 200 8.45 20.68 -17.09
CA HIS A 200 9.89 20.91 -17.19
C HIS A 200 10.63 21.08 -15.86
N VAL A 201 10.13 20.52 -14.76
CA VAL A 201 10.75 20.62 -13.43
C VAL A 201 10.93 19.23 -12.81
N ASP A 202 12.18 18.90 -12.44
CA ASP A 202 12.55 17.70 -11.68
C ASP A 202 13.21 18.10 -10.36
N VAL A 203 12.56 17.80 -9.23
CA VAL A 203 12.99 18.19 -7.88
C VAL A 203 13.44 16.99 -7.09
N ALA A 204 14.67 17.03 -6.57
CA ALA A 204 15.19 16.06 -5.61
C ALA A 204 15.42 16.69 -4.24
N ALA A 205 15.23 15.90 -3.17
CA ALA A 205 15.42 16.34 -1.78
C ALA A 205 16.86 16.12 -1.31
N GLY A 206 17.49 17.18 -0.78
CA GLY A 206 18.81 17.11 -0.16
C GLY A 206 19.95 16.81 -1.11
N PHE A 207 21.17 16.75 -0.54
CA PHE A 207 22.42 16.53 -1.27
C PHE A 207 23.13 15.24 -0.88
N ARG A 208 22.64 14.57 0.17
CA ARG A 208 23.27 13.34 0.67
C ARG A 208 22.76 12.14 -0.15
N ARG A 209 23.54 11.07 -0.14
CA ARG A 209 23.15 9.78 -0.71
C ARG A 209 21.84 9.30 -0.08
N GLN A 210 20.96 8.78 -0.92
CA GLN A 210 19.76 8.06 -0.53
C GLN A 210 19.76 6.71 -1.26
N ASP A 211 19.55 5.64 -0.52
CA ASP A 211 19.35 4.30 -1.02
C ASP A 211 17.86 3.99 -0.94
N LEU A 212 17.19 4.05 -2.08
CA LEU A 212 15.76 3.85 -2.20
C LEU A 212 15.46 2.46 -2.75
N THR A 213 14.39 1.87 -2.29
CA THR A 213 13.82 0.65 -2.84
C THR A 213 12.37 0.91 -3.26
N SER A 214 11.90 0.16 -4.23
CA SER A 214 10.55 0.30 -4.77
C SER A 214 9.94 -1.08 -4.99
N VAL A 215 8.63 -1.13 -5.14
CA VAL A 215 7.93 -2.35 -5.52
C VAL A 215 6.78 -2.01 -6.47
N TYR A 216 6.70 -2.72 -7.58
CA TYR A 216 5.58 -2.57 -8.50
C TYR A 216 4.31 -3.18 -7.90
N VAL A 217 3.16 -2.55 -8.12
CA VAL A 217 1.90 -2.97 -7.49
C VAL A 217 1.55 -4.43 -7.75
N ALA A 218 1.84 -4.96 -8.94
CA ALA A 218 1.56 -6.36 -9.26
C ALA A 218 2.40 -7.35 -8.42
N ASP A 219 3.61 -6.98 -8.01
CA ASP A 219 4.43 -7.81 -7.13
C ASP A 219 3.91 -7.81 -5.69
N VAL A 220 3.35 -6.69 -5.21
CA VAL A 220 2.62 -6.66 -3.93
C VAL A 220 1.41 -7.58 -3.97
N VAL A 221 0.65 -7.53 -5.06
CA VAL A 221 -0.50 -8.41 -5.29
C VAL A 221 -0.07 -9.88 -5.34
N GLN A 222 1.00 -10.19 -6.06
CA GLN A 222 1.59 -11.54 -6.10
C GLN A 222 1.90 -12.06 -4.70
N ALA A 223 2.58 -11.24 -3.87
CA ALA A 223 2.95 -11.64 -2.50
C ALA A 223 1.73 -11.98 -1.63
N VAL A 224 0.63 -11.23 -1.75
CA VAL A 224 -0.63 -11.49 -1.04
C VAL A 224 -1.18 -12.87 -1.41
N PHE A 225 -1.27 -13.17 -2.70
CA PHE A 225 -1.82 -14.47 -3.14
C PHE A 225 -0.84 -15.65 -2.91
N LEU A 226 0.46 -15.39 -2.85
CA LEU A 226 1.43 -16.40 -2.40
C LEU A 226 1.20 -16.75 -0.92
N ALA A 227 0.98 -15.75 -0.07
CA ALA A 227 0.67 -15.99 1.34
C ALA A 227 -0.63 -16.77 1.54
N ILE A 228 -1.67 -16.46 0.75
CA ILE A 228 -2.92 -17.23 0.73
C ILE A 228 -2.65 -18.68 0.35
N GLY A 229 -1.93 -18.91 -0.75
CA GLY A 229 -1.63 -20.26 -1.23
C GLY A 229 -0.74 -21.09 -0.30
N LYS A 230 0.12 -20.42 0.50
CA LYS A 230 0.99 -21.09 1.50
C LYS A 230 0.32 -21.28 2.85
N GLY A 231 -0.81 -20.63 3.11
CA GLY A 231 -1.52 -20.72 4.39
C GLY A 231 -0.70 -20.23 5.59
N VAL A 232 0.29 -19.32 5.37
CA VAL A 232 1.12 -18.78 6.45
C VAL A 232 0.29 -17.92 7.40
N ALA A 233 0.64 -17.95 8.68
CA ALA A 233 -0.01 -17.12 9.69
C ALA A 233 1.01 -16.58 10.70
N ARG A 234 0.70 -15.45 11.34
CA ARG A 234 1.50 -14.78 12.36
C ARG A 234 2.91 -14.43 11.86
N ARG A 235 2.98 -13.92 10.63
CA ARG A 235 4.20 -13.53 9.92
C ARG A 235 4.13 -12.08 9.44
N ALA A 236 5.29 -11.46 9.31
CA ALA A 236 5.45 -10.15 8.67
C ALA A 236 6.53 -10.23 7.59
N TYR A 237 6.34 -9.52 6.48
CA TYR A 237 7.25 -9.56 5.34
C TYR A 237 7.47 -8.18 4.76
N PHE A 238 8.72 -7.83 4.49
CA PHE A 238 9.06 -6.69 3.65
C PHE A 238 8.91 -7.04 2.18
N LEU A 239 8.49 -6.08 1.38
CA LEU A 239 8.36 -6.23 -0.07
C LEU A 239 9.08 -5.10 -0.80
N SER A 240 10.01 -5.48 -1.67
CA SER A 240 10.67 -4.63 -2.66
C SER A 240 10.99 -5.46 -3.89
N ASP A 241 11.47 -4.83 -4.95
CA ASP A 241 11.99 -5.53 -6.13
C ASP A 241 13.41 -6.11 -5.93
N GLY A 242 13.96 -5.98 -4.73
CA GLY A 242 15.29 -6.48 -4.37
C GLY A 242 16.45 -5.60 -4.84
N GLN A 243 16.17 -4.50 -5.56
CA GLN A 243 17.19 -3.58 -6.07
C GLN A 243 17.26 -2.30 -5.22
N VAL A 244 18.39 -1.61 -5.32
CA VAL A 244 18.62 -0.34 -4.63
C VAL A 244 18.85 0.76 -5.65
N TYR A 245 18.12 1.85 -5.51
CA TYR A 245 18.11 2.95 -6.46
C TYR A 245 18.55 4.27 -5.83
N SER A 246 19.12 5.15 -6.64
CA SER A 246 19.39 6.52 -6.22
C SER A 246 18.10 7.35 -6.21
N SER A 247 18.11 8.49 -5.52
CA SER A 247 16.97 9.41 -5.46
C SER A 247 16.52 9.96 -6.82
N ARG A 248 17.36 9.85 -7.87
CA ARG A 248 17.02 10.31 -9.21
C ARG A 248 16.64 9.21 -10.19
N THR A 249 16.92 7.96 -9.88
CA THR A 249 16.68 6.85 -10.80
C THR A 249 15.23 6.82 -11.29
N PHE A 250 14.26 7.04 -10.39
CA PHE A 250 12.84 7.04 -10.76
C PHE A 250 12.50 8.21 -11.71
N SER A 251 12.97 9.42 -11.42
CA SER A 251 12.72 10.58 -12.29
C SER A 251 13.44 10.47 -13.64
N ASP A 252 14.65 9.91 -13.67
CA ASP A 252 15.37 9.66 -14.93
C ASP A 252 14.62 8.67 -15.83
N LEU A 253 14.05 7.61 -15.26
CA LEU A 253 13.21 6.66 -15.99
C LEU A 253 11.91 7.31 -16.49
N LEU A 254 11.25 8.12 -15.67
CA LEU A 254 10.06 8.88 -16.11
C LEU A 254 10.39 9.82 -17.28
N ILE A 255 11.49 10.56 -17.20
CA ILE A 255 11.94 11.48 -18.27
C ILE A 255 12.15 10.69 -19.56
N ARG A 256 12.84 9.54 -19.49
CA ARG A 256 13.08 8.67 -20.66
C ARG A 256 11.76 8.17 -21.28
N GLU A 257 10.85 7.63 -20.49
CA GLU A 257 9.59 7.06 -20.97
C GLU A 257 8.59 8.14 -21.45
N MET A 258 8.76 9.39 -21.01
CA MET A 258 7.99 10.53 -21.48
C MET A 258 8.56 11.17 -22.78
N GLY A 259 9.62 10.60 -23.36
CA GLY A 259 10.23 11.09 -24.61
C GLY A 259 11.34 12.11 -24.41
N ASN A 260 12.01 12.06 -23.27
CA ASN A 260 13.14 12.94 -22.94
C ASN A 260 12.83 14.45 -23.04
N PRO A 261 11.74 14.96 -22.43
CA PRO A 261 11.51 16.39 -22.39
C PRO A 261 12.69 17.08 -21.70
N TRP A 262 13.04 18.30 -22.12
CA TRP A 262 14.01 19.08 -21.37
C TRP A 262 13.47 19.42 -19.98
N VAL A 263 14.31 19.34 -18.94
CA VAL A 263 13.90 19.59 -17.56
C VAL A 263 14.96 20.39 -16.80
N ILE A 264 14.51 21.30 -15.95
CA ILE A 264 15.32 21.99 -14.97
C ILE A 264 15.43 21.08 -13.75
N ARG A 265 16.64 20.59 -13.47
CA ARG A 265 16.93 19.70 -12.32
C ARG A 265 17.30 20.51 -11.10
N LEU A 266 16.45 20.50 -10.10
CA LEU A 266 16.66 21.21 -8.84
C LEU A 266 16.96 20.22 -7.72
N LYS A 267 17.95 20.57 -6.88
CA LYS A 267 18.16 19.91 -5.58
C LYS A 267 17.81 20.90 -4.47
N LEU A 268 16.75 20.60 -3.73
CA LEU A 268 16.33 21.46 -2.63
C LEU A 268 17.04 21.08 -1.34
N PRO A 269 17.70 22.02 -0.65
CA PRO A 269 18.20 21.80 0.70
C PRO A 269 17.07 21.38 1.64
N LEU A 270 17.34 20.46 2.57
CA LEU A 270 16.31 19.91 3.47
C LEU A 270 15.63 20.99 4.31
N PHE A 271 16.34 22.07 4.69
CA PHE A 271 15.70 23.17 5.43
C PHE A 271 14.67 23.92 4.58
N ALA A 272 14.96 24.16 3.29
CA ALA A 272 14.02 24.79 2.36
C ALA A 272 12.81 23.89 2.12
N LEU A 273 13.03 22.60 1.91
CA LEU A 273 11.96 21.62 1.79
C LEU A 273 11.06 21.59 3.03
N LYS A 274 11.63 21.69 4.24
CA LYS A 274 10.87 21.77 5.49
C LYS A 274 9.98 23.01 5.54
N ILE A 275 10.51 24.18 5.19
CA ILE A 275 9.73 25.43 5.16
C ILE A 275 8.59 25.32 4.16
N VAL A 276 8.87 24.86 2.93
CA VAL A 276 7.85 24.69 1.89
C VAL A 276 6.77 23.70 2.34
N SER A 277 7.15 22.60 2.99
CA SER A 277 6.19 21.60 3.51
C SER A 277 5.28 22.20 4.58
N LEU A 278 5.83 23.01 5.50
CA LEU A 278 5.04 23.68 6.55
C LEU A 278 4.08 24.72 5.97
N CYS A 279 4.55 25.52 5.02
CA CYS A 279 3.70 26.51 4.33
C CYS A 279 2.58 25.85 3.51
N ALA A 280 2.91 24.77 2.79
CA ALA A 280 1.92 24.02 2.01
C ALA A 280 0.86 23.36 2.91
N GLU A 281 1.26 22.79 4.05
CA GLU A 281 0.35 22.21 5.04
C GLU A 281 -0.57 23.27 5.65
N TRP A 282 -0.01 24.42 6.05
CA TRP A 282 -0.79 25.53 6.63
C TRP A 282 -1.82 26.07 5.63
N TRP A 283 -1.41 26.28 4.36
CA TRP A 283 -2.31 26.75 3.31
C TRP A 283 -3.41 25.75 2.99
N ALA A 284 -3.08 24.45 2.92
CA ALA A 284 -4.04 23.39 2.65
C ALA A 284 -5.07 23.25 3.78
N LYS A 285 -4.63 23.35 5.06
CA LYS A 285 -5.53 23.38 6.23
C LYS A 285 -6.53 24.52 6.16
N ARG A 286 -6.11 25.72 5.77
CA ARG A 286 -7.03 26.86 5.57
C ARG A 286 -8.07 26.60 4.49
N ARG A 287 -7.71 25.81 3.47
CA ARG A 287 -8.62 25.41 2.39
C ARG A 287 -9.41 24.12 2.69
N LYS A 288 -9.30 23.58 3.90
CA LYS A 288 -9.92 22.30 4.32
C LYS A 288 -9.57 21.14 3.36
N LYS A 289 -8.33 21.09 2.86
CA LYS A 289 -7.81 20.06 1.97
C LYS A 289 -6.55 19.43 2.56
N ALA A 290 -6.34 18.13 2.32
CA ALA A 290 -5.10 17.47 2.67
C ALA A 290 -3.97 17.94 1.74
N SER A 291 -2.81 18.30 2.32
CA SER A 291 -1.62 18.66 1.55
C SER A 291 -0.88 17.40 1.07
N THR A 292 -0.46 17.41 -0.20
CA THR A 292 0.43 16.38 -0.74
C THR A 292 1.85 16.54 -0.17
N LEU A 293 2.29 17.79 0.02
CA LEU A 293 3.55 18.11 0.69
C LEU A 293 3.23 18.61 2.09
N ASN A 294 3.52 17.79 3.11
CA ASN A 294 3.26 18.03 4.52
C ASN A 294 4.47 17.57 5.36
N ARG A 295 4.37 17.65 6.68
CA ARG A 295 5.45 17.21 7.60
C ARG A 295 5.81 15.74 7.41
N ASP A 296 4.83 14.85 7.29
CA ASP A 296 5.08 13.42 7.09
C ASP A 296 5.83 13.18 5.78
N LYS A 297 5.42 13.85 4.68
CA LYS A 297 6.12 13.74 3.39
C LYS A 297 7.55 14.28 3.47
N TYR A 298 7.79 15.37 4.22
CA TYR A 298 9.14 15.86 4.49
C TYR A 298 10.00 14.80 5.20
N HIS A 299 9.46 14.11 6.22
CA HIS A 299 10.18 13.05 6.93
C HIS A 299 10.53 11.88 6.02
N ILE A 300 9.59 11.46 5.17
CA ILE A 300 9.81 10.42 4.15
C ILE A 300 10.91 10.85 3.17
N MET A 301 10.85 12.08 2.64
CA MET A 301 11.80 12.57 1.64
C MET A 301 13.21 12.81 2.19
N LYS A 302 13.37 13.12 3.48
CA LYS A 302 14.69 13.32 4.10
C LYS A 302 15.39 12.01 4.47
N GLN A 303 14.63 10.91 4.66
CA GLN A 303 15.17 9.61 5.04
C GLN A 303 16.10 9.08 3.95
N ARG A 304 17.27 8.57 4.37
CA ARG A 304 18.34 8.18 3.45
C ARG A 304 18.37 6.70 3.14
N ASN A 305 17.93 5.86 4.07
CA ASN A 305 17.91 4.42 3.90
C ASN A 305 16.48 3.86 3.86
N TRP A 306 16.13 3.29 2.71
CA TRP A 306 14.87 2.57 2.49
C TRP A 306 15.11 1.12 2.05
N ARG A 307 16.30 0.60 2.30
CA ARG A 307 16.62 -0.82 2.03
C ARG A 307 15.92 -1.69 3.05
N CYS A 308 15.41 -2.84 2.61
CA CYS A 308 14.82 -3.82 3.50
C CYS A 308 15.18 -5.25 3.10
N ASP A 309 15.18 -6.17 4.07
CA ASP A 309 15.44 -7.59 3.84
C ASP A 309 14.16 -8.30 3.38
N THR A 310 14.11 -8.65 2.12
CA THR A 310 13.03 -9.46 1.53
C THR A 310 13.28 -10.97 1.64
N GLY A 311 14.39 -11.39 2.21
CA GLY A 311 14.78 -12.80 2.32
C GLY A 311 13.71 -13.70 2.94
N PRO A 312 13.04 -13.33 4.04
CA PRO A 312 11.93 -14.11 4.60
C PRO A 312 10.79 -14.31 3.60
N ALA A 313 10.37 -13.28 2.85
CA ALA A 313 9.34 -13.41 1.82
C ALA A 313 9.76 -14.37 0.70
N VAL A 314 11.02 -14.31 0.26
CA VAL A 314 11.56 -15.23 -0.74
C VAL A 314 11.56 -16.66 -0.24
N ARG A 315 12.06 -16.92 0.96
CA ARG A 315 12.19 -18.29 1.49
C ARG A 315 10.85 -18.91 1.85
N GLU A 316 9.95 -18.17 2.49
CA GLU A 316 8.72 -18.72 3.05
C GLU A 316 7.57 -18.70 2.04
N LEU A 317 7.46 -17.65 1.21
CA LEU A 317 6.37 -17.50 0.25
C LEU A 317 6.78 -17.94 -1.17
N GLY A 318 8.07 -17.97 -1.48
CA GLY A 318 8.56 -18.08 -2.85
C GLY A 318 8.38 -16.75 -3.61
N TYR A 319 8.42 -15.61 -2.88
CA TYR A 319 8.31 -14.29 -3.49
C TYR A 319 9.45 -14.04 -4.46
N ALA A 320 9.09 -13.75 -5.70
CA ALA A 320 10.02 -13.39 -6.77
C ALA A 320 9.42 -12.21 -7.54
N PRO A 321 9.89 -10.98 -7.27
CA PRO A 321 9.36 -9.81 -7.97
C PRO A 321 9.63 -9.93 -9.47
N ALA A 322 8.61 -9.73 -10.28
CA ALA A 322 8.68 -9.86 -11.74
C ALA A 322 9.00 -8.53 -12.44
N TYR A 323 8.97 -7.43 -11.70
CA TYR A 323 9.11 -6.08 -12.24
C TYR A 323 10.22 -5.33 -11.51
N ASP A 324 11.32 -5.07 -12.22
CA ASP A 324 12.28 -4.06 -11.82
C ASP A 324 11.72 -2.65 -12.06
N LEU A 325 12.44 -1.64 -11.58
CA LEU A 325 12.00 -0.25 -11.69
C LEU A 325 11.86 0.21 -13.15
N ASP A 326 12.75 -0.25 -14.04
CA ASP A 326 12.73 0.10 -15.46
C ASP A 326 11.44 -0.38 -16.12
N ARG A 327 11.16 -1.68 -16.03
CA ARG A 327 9.96 -2.30 -16.58
C ARG A 327 8.69 -1.71 -15.99
N GLY A 328 8.65 -1.52 -14.67
CA GLY A 328 7.48 -1.01 -13.98
C GLY A 328 7.16 0.44 -14.33
N VAL A 329 8.18 1.32 -14.44
CA VAL A 329 7.99 2.72 -14.85
C VAL A 329 7.49 2.80 -16.28
N ARG A 330 8.06 2.00 -17.19
CA ARG A 330 7.59 1.94 -18.59
C ARG A 330 6.11 1.58 -18.67
N LEU A 331 5.66 0.54 -17.98
CA LEU A 331 4.25 0.14 -17.94
C LEU A 331 3.36 1.22 -17.30
N THR A 332 3.86 1.87 -16.26
CA THR A 332 3.13 2.94 -15.56
C THR A 332 2.90 4.15 -16.49
N VAL A 333 3.95 4.59 -17.20
CA VAL A 333 3.86 5.72 -18.13
C VAL A 333 2.98 5.38 -19.33
N ALA A 334 3.08 4.16 -19.88
CA ALA A 334 2.20 3.69 -20.93
C ALA A 334 0.73 3.80 -20.50
N TRP A 335 0.41 3.29 -19.31
CA TRP A 335 -0.93 3.39 -18.76
C TRP A 335 -1.39 4.86 -18.56
N TYR A 336 -0.50 5.75 -18.08
CA TYR A 336 -0.85 7.17 -17.94
C TYR A 336 -1.22 7.81 -19.27
N LYS A 337 -0.49 7.47 -20.35
CA LYS A 337 -0.79 7.96 -21.72
C LYS A 337 -2.11 7.41 -22.24
N GLU A 338 -2.34 6.10 -22.13
CA GLU A 338 -3.55 5.42 -22.59
C GLU A 338 -4.82 5.90 -21.87
N ASN A 339 -4.70 6.28 -20.61
CA ASN A 339 -5.84 6.71 -19.79
C ASN A 339 -5.97 8.24 -19.66
N GLY A 340 -5.24 9.01 -20.47
CA GLY A 340 -5.36 10.47 -20.52
C GLY A 340 -4.86 11.20 -19.27
N TRP A 341 -3.94 10.57 -18.51
CA TRP A 341 -3.29 11.22 -17.37
C TRP A 341 -2.09 12.07 -17.82
N LEU A 342 -1.40 11.68 -18.90
CA LEU A 342 -0.28 12.40 -19.52
C LEU A 342 -0.57 12.81 -20.95
#